data_6c33494ac68d79909094c96287ee6c97
#
_entry.id   6c33494ac68d79909094c96287ee6c97
#
_cell.length_a   1.000
_cell.length_b   1.000
_cell.length_c   1.000
_cell.angle_alpha   90.00
_cell.angle_beta   90.00
_cell.angle_gamma   90.00
#
_symmetry.space_group_name_H-M   'P 1'
#
loop_
_entity.id
_entity.type
_entity.pdbx_description
1 polymer ?
#
loop_
_entity_poly.entity_id
_entity_poly.type
_entity_poly.pdbx_seq_one_letter_code
_entity_poly.pdbx_strand_id
1 'polypeptide(L)'
;MFTCIGFSQTRRYYCEVKGIEKDFGNGLKIIFDFGERTSYTFWGDLSKKLKFVDEKGEVINFHSMVDAANYMVEKGWTFQQAHSSVYGGNYLECWIFYKDATSPEDAKKGIVTLEDFKSHFRK
;
A
#
# COMPACT_ATOMS: atom_id res chain seq x y z
N MET A 1 7.10 -6.29 38.95
CA MET A 1 7.27 -6.44 38.12
C MET A 1 6.95 -6.86 37.23
N PHE A 2 6.74 -6.97 36.66
CA PHE A 2 6.56 -7.41 35.72
C PHE A 2 6.95 -7.22 34.67
N THR A 3 6.94 -7.27 34.63
CA THR A 3 7.62 -7.26 33.42
C THR A 3 6.78 -7.66 32.25
N CYS A 4 6.69 -6.83 31.28
CA CYS A 4 6.00 -7.15 30.05
C CYS A 4 6.91 -7.94 29.12
N ILE A 5 7.54 -8.95 29.58
CA ILE A 5 8.44 -9.77 28.79
C ILE A 5 7.62 -10.46 27.71
N GLY A 6 7.97 -10.26 26.48
CA GLY A 6 7.31 -10.88 25.37
C GLY A 6 6.10 -10.13 24.84
N PHE A 7 5.75 -9.00 25.44
CA PHE A 7 4.67 -8.19 24.92
C PHE A 7 5.21 -6.99 24.19
N SER A 8 5.10 -7.00 22.89
CA SER A 8 5.32 -5.80 22.12
C SER A 8 3.99 -5.06 22.07
N GLN A 9 4.02 -3.79 22.37
CA GLN A 9 2.82 -2.98 22.28
C GLN A 9 2.49 -2.79 20.82
N THR A 10 1.25 -3.04 20.47
CA THR A 10 0.78 -2.76 19.13
C THR A 10 0.37 -1.30 19.05
N ARG A 11 0.49 -0.76 17.87
CA ARG A 11 -0.03 0.56 17.55
C ARG A 11 -0.69 0.50 16.19
N ARG A 12 -1.48 1.52 15.90
CA ARG A 12 -2.21 1.56 14.64
C ARG A 12 -1.37 2.22 13.56
N TYR A 13 -1.27 1.52 12.44
CA TYR A 13 -0.62 2.03 11.23
C TYR A 13 -1.67 2.24 10.16
N TYR A 14 -1.44 3.20 9.30
CA TYR A 14 -2.38 3.55 8.24
C TYR A 14 -1.73 3.40 6.87
N CYS A 15 -2.55 3.03 5.91
CA CYS A 15 -2.16 3.01 4.51
C CYS A 15 -3.26 3.69 3.71
N GLU A 16 -2.89 4.62 2.85
CA GLU A 16 -3.84 5.25 1.96
C GLU A 16 -3.65 4.68 0.56
N VAL A 17 -4.70 4.06 0.04
CA VAL A 17 -4.70 3.55 -1.32
C VAL A 17 -5.30 4.63 -2.21
N LYS A 18 -4.51 5.10 -3.17
CA LYS A 18 -4.90 6.19 -4.06
C LYS A 18 -5.12 5.64 -5.46
N GLY A 19 -6.24 5.98 -6.05
CA GLY A 19 -6.53 5.63 -7.42
C GLY A 19 -6.66 6.90 -8.26
N ILE A 20 -5.80 7.03 -9.25
CA ILE A 20 -5.81 8.18 -10.15
C ILE A 20 -6.26 7.69 -11.51
N GLU A 21 -7.28 8.33 -12.05
CA GLU A 21 -7.77 8.00 -13.38
C GLU A 21 -6.71 8.34 -14.42
N LYS A 22 -6.39 7.36 -15.26
CA LYS A 22 -5.45 7.56 -16.35
C LYS A 22 -6.13 8.30 -17.49
N ASP A 23 -5.34 9.03 -18.27
CA ASP A 23 -5.84 9.78 -19.40
C ASP A 23 -6.59 8.89 -20.39
N PHE A 24 -7.67 9.43 -20.96
CA PHE A 24 -8.46 8.78 -22.00
C PHE A 24 -9.10 7.45 -21.58
N GLY A 25 -9.42 7.31 -20.31
CA GLY A 25 -10.12 6.12 -19.85
C GLY A 25 -9.31 4.85 -19.84
N ASN A 26 -7.99 4.95 -19.79
CA ASN A 26 -7.09 3.80 -19.79
C ASN A 26 -6.93 3.13 -18.43
N GLY A 27 -7.95 3.26 -17.56
CA GLY A 27 -7.95 2.62 -16.27
C GLY A 27 -7.43 3.50 -15.15
N LEU A 28 -7.10 2.89 -14.04
CA LEU A 28 -6.63 3.58 -12.85
C LEU A 28 -5.17 3.27 -12.58
N LYS A 29 -4.46 4.28 -12.13
CA LYS A 29 -3.14 4.09 -11.55
C LYS A 29 -3.32 4.01 -10.05
N ILE A 30 -2.93 2.89 -9.46
CA ILE A 30 -3.13 2.65 -8.04
C ILE A 30 -1.80 2.76 -7.28
N ILE A 31 -1.82 3.55 -6.22
CA ILE A 31 -0.65 3.83 -5.41
C ILE A 31 -0.97 3.50 -3.95
N PHE A 32 -0.06 2.79 -3.30
CA PHE A 32 -0.18 2.45 -1.88
C PHE A 32 0.78 3.33 -1.09
N ASP A 33 0.23 4.16 -0.21
CA ASP A 33 1.00 5.10 0.59
C ASP A 33 0.99 4.66 2.05
N PHE A 34 2.11 4.12 2.50
CA PHE A 34 2.27 3.66 3.88
C PHE A 34 2.87 4.74 4.78
N GLY A 35 2.91 5.98 4.32
CA GLY A 35 3.45 7.09 5.11
C GLY A 35 4.96 7.25 5.00
N GLU A 36 5.56 6.66 3.99
CA GLU A 36 6.99 6.82 3.78
C GLU A 36 7.29 8.22 3.28
N ARG A 37 8.45 8.71 3.66
CA ARG A 37 8.87 10.05 3.25
C ARG A 37 9.30 10.05 1.80
N THR A 38 8.36 10.30 0.94
CA THR A 38 8.62 10.44 -0.48
C THR A 38 8.11 11.80 -0.93
N SER A 39 8.77 12.36 -1.91
CA SER A 39 8.31 13.60 -2.49
C SER A 39 7.07 13.34 -3.32
N TYR A 40 5.98 14.03 -3.01
CA TYR A 40 4.74 13.89 -3.77
C TYR A 40 4.87 14.39 -5.20
N THR A 41 5.97 15.05 -5.50
CA THR A 41 6.23 15.53 -6.85
C THR A 41 6.48 14.38 -7.83
N PHE A 42 6.79 13.20 -7.31
CA PHE A 42 7.19 12.06 -8.14
C PHE A 42 6.27 10.86 -7.93
N TRP A 43 4.97 11.07 -8.11
CA TRP A 43 4.01 9.99 -7.99
C TRP A 43 4.31 8.82 -8.91
N GLY A 44 4.91 9.11 -10.07
CA GLY A 44 5.32 8.07 -11.00
C GLY A 44 6.41 7.17 -10.41
N ASP A 45 7.37 7.77 -9.73
CA ASP A 45 8.45 7.02 -9.11
C ASP A 45 7.94 6.21 -7.92
N LEU A 46 7.02 6.79 -7.15
CA LEU A 46 6.41 6.09 -6.04
C LEU A 46 5.67 4.84 -6.53
N SER A 47 4.93 4.96 -7.63
CA SER A 47 4.22 3.82 -8.16
C SER A 47 5.16 2.73 -8.69
N LYS A 48 6.33 3.10 -9.16
CA LYS A 48 7.33 2.12 -9.62
C LYS A 48 7.98 1.41 -8.44
N LYS A 49 8.30 2.15 -7.39
CA LYS A 49 8.95 1.58 -6.20
C LYS A 49 8.04 0.67 -5.41
N LEU A 50 6.74 0.94 -5.46
CA LEU A 50 5.77 0.21 -4.67
C LEU A 50 4.93 -0.76 -5.49
N LYS A 51 5.53 -1.33 -6.53
CA LYS A 51 4.87 -2.42 -7.24
C LYS A 51 4.91 -3.67 -6.39
N PHE A 52 3.75 -4.23 -6.14
CA PHE A 52 3.64 -5.46 -5.37
C PHE A 52 3.73 -6.65 -6.29
N VAL A 53 4.30 -7.73 -5.77
CA VAL A 53 4.44 -8.96 -6.54
C VAL A 53 3.76 -10.12 -5.81
N ASP A 54 3.41 -11.13 -6.59
CA ASP A 54 2.85 -12.37 -6.05
C ASP A 54 3.98 -13.30 -5.61
N GLU A 55 3.61 -14.51 -5.23
CA GLU A 55 4.57 -15.50 -4.74
C GLU A 55 5.63 -15.87 -5.77
N LYS A 56 5.31 -15.70 -7.03
CA LYS A 56 6.23 -16.01 -8.13
C LYS A 56 7.08 -14.82 -8.54
N GLY A 57 6.87 -13.68 -7.91
CA GLY A 57 7.60 -12.46 -8.24
C GLY A 57 6.99 -11.69 -9.41
N GLU A 58 5.80 -12.07 -9.84
CA GLU A 58 5.11 -11.36 -10.91
C GLU A 58 4.35 -10.17 -10.36
N VAL A 59 4.45 -9.04 -11.05
CA VAL A 59 3.78 -7.82 -10.63
C VAL A 59 2.27 -8.00 -10.64
N ILE A 60 1.65 -7.62 -9.53
CA ILE A 60 0.19 -7.65 -9.41
C ILE A 60 -0.37 -6.39 -10.04
N ASN A 61 -1.28 -6.55 -10.99
CA ASN A 61 -1.96 -5.43 -11.62
C ASN A 61 -3.34 -5.28 -11.01
N PHE A 62 -3.54 -4.19 -10.30
CA PHE A 62 -4.83 -3.91 -9.68
C PHE A 62 -5.72 -3.21 -10.68
N HIS A 63 -6.90 -3.76 -10.93
CA HIS A 63 -7.80 -3.27 -11.96
C HIS A 63 -8.80 -2.25 -11.44
N SER A 64 -8.96 -2.18 -10.12
CA SER A 64 -9.93 -1.28 -9.51
C SER A 64 -9.56 -1.01 -8.06
N MET A 65 -10.22 -0.04 -7.46
CA MET A 65 -10.04 0.23 -6.03
C MET A 65 -10.51 -0.95 -5.20
N VAL A 66 -11.55 -1.63 -5.64
CA VAL A 66 -12.05 -2.82 -4.91
C VAL A 66 -11.04 -3.95 -4.97
N ASP A 67 -10.39 -4.13 -6.10
CA ASP A 67 -9.35 -5.14 -6.24
C ASP A 67 -8.20 -4.87 -5.27
N ALA A 68 -7.78 -3.62 -5.19
CA ALA A 68 -6.74 -3.20 -4.25
C ALA A 68 -7.21 -3.38 -2.79
N ALA A 69 -8.46 -3.05 -2.51
CA ALA A 69 -9.02 -3.20 -1.18
C ALA A 69 -9.05 -4.68 -0.74
N ASN A 70 -9.44 -5.56 -1.63
CA ASN A 70 -9.44 -6.99 -1.34
C ASN A 70 -8.04 -7.49 -1.01
N TYR A 71 -7.05 -7.00 -1.74
CA TYR A 71 -5.65 -7.33 -1.46
C TYR A 71 -5.25 -6.87 -0.05
N MET A 72 -5.61 -5.64 0.31
CA MET A 72 -5.26 -5.10 1.63
C MET A 72 -5.93 -5.89 2.76
N VAL A 73 -7.20 -6.22 2.59
CA VAL A 73 -7.93 -7.01 3.58
C VAL A 73 -7.31 -8.39 3.73
N GLU A 74 -6.89 -9.00 2.63
CA GLU A 74 -6.22 -10.28 2.66
C GLU A 74 -4.91 -10.23 3.45
N LYS A 75 -4.23 -9.07 3.42
CA LYS A 75 -2.99 -8.86 4.17
C LYS A 75 -3.23 -8.38 5.61
N GLY A 76 -4.47 -8.39 6.06
CA GLY A 76 -4.80 -8.09 7.44
C GLY A 76 -5.17 -6.63 7.72
N TRP A 77 -5.33 -5.83 6.69
CA TRP A 77 -5.71 -4.43 6.85
C TRP A 77 -7.22 -4.27 6.87
N THR A 78 -7.68 -3.27 7.59
CA THR A 78 -9.11 -2.97 7.72
C THR A 78 -9.43 -1.65 7.04
N PHE A 79 -10.47 -1.64 6.22
CA PHE A 79 -10.93 -0.43 5.58
C PHE A 79 -11.54 0.51 6.60
N GLN A 80 -11.18 1.79 6.55
CA GLN A 80 -11.72 2.79 7.46
C GLN A 80 -12.66 3.77 6.78
N GLN A 81 -12.18 4.42 5.73
CA GLN A 81 -12.99 5.42 5.04
C GLN A 81 -12.46 5.68 3.63
N ALA A 82 -13.32 6.29 2.83
CA ALA A 82 -12.97 6.68 1.47
C ALA A 82 -13.33 8.14 1.27
N HIS A 83 -12.56 8.84 0.47
CA HIS A 83 -12.89 10.18 0.04
C HIS A 83 -12.36 10.42 -1.36
N SER A 84 -12.92 11.41 -2.02
CA SER A 84 -12.53 11.76 -3.39
C SER A 84 -12.05 13.20 -3.42
N SER A 85 -11.14 13.47 -4.31
CA SER A 85 -10.68 14.83 -4.55
C SER A 85 -10.31 14.99 -6.02
N VAL A 86 -9.86 16.18 -6.38
CA VAL A 86 -9.40 16.47 -7.74
C VAL A 86 -7.96 16.92 -7.63
N TYR A 87 -7.12 16.32 -8.43
CA TYR A 87 -5.71 16.67 -8.45
C TYR A 87 -5.27 16.84 -9.90
N GLY A 88 -4.79 18.03 -10.23
CA GLY A 88 -4.33 18.31 -11.58
C GLY A 88 -5.39 18.09 -12.65
N GLY A 89 -6.67 18.31 -12.32
CA GLY A 89 -7.76 18.08 -13.24
C GLY A 89 -8.24 16.64 -13.31
N ASN A 90 -7.58 15.73 -12.62
CA ASN A 90 -7.94 14.32 -12.61
C ASN A 90 -8.63 13.93 -11.31
N TYR A 91 -9.52 12.98 -11.42
CA TYR A 91 -10.23 12.45 -10.27
C TYR A 91 -9.29 11.59 -9.44
N LEU A 92 -9.29 11.83 -8.14
CA LEU A 92 -8.46 11.07 -7.21
C LEU A 92 -9.36 10.42 -6.17
N GLU A 93 -9.30 9.10 -6.09
CA GLU A 93 -10.02 8.33 -5.10
C GLU A 93 -9.04 7.90 -4.03
N CYS A 94 -9.36 8.14 -2.75
CA CYS A 94 -8.47 7.81 -1.64
C CYS A 94 -9.21 6.94 -0.64
N TRP A 95 -8.70 5.74 -0.40
CA TRP A 95 -9.28 4.79 0.55
C TRP A 95 -8.27 4.53 1.66
N ILE A 96 -8.68 4.78 2.90
CA ILE A 96 -7.79 4.66 4.06
C ILE A 96 -8.02 3.34 4.76
N PHE A 97 -6.93 2.62 4.99
CA PHE A 97 -6.92 1.36 5.71
C PHE A 97 -6.05 1.49 6.95
N TYR A 98 -6.31 0.65 7.93
CA TYR A 98 -5.46 0.60 9.12
C TYR A 98 -5.18 -0.85 9.51
N LYS A 99 -4.10 -1.01 10.27
CA LYS A 99 -3.72 -2.31 10.82
C LYS A 99 -2.97 -2.07 12.11
N ASP A 100 -3.31 -2.83 13.14
CA ASP A 100 -2.58 -2.77 14.41
C ASP A 100 -1.42 -3.75 14.32
N ALA A 101 -0.23 -3.28 14.63
CA ALA A 101 0.99 -4.06 14.49
C ALA A 101 2.06 -3.56 15.46
N THR A 102 3.11 -4.34 15.61
CA THR A 102 4.19 -4.00 16.55
C THR A 102 5.25 -3.11 15.94
N SER A 103 5.32 -3.07 14.60
CA SER A 103 6.30 -2.26 13.88
C SER A 103 5.80 -1.99 12.46
N PRO A 104 6.41 -1.03 11.75
CA PRO A 104 6.07 -0.84 10.35
C PRO A 104 6.28 -2.10 9.51
N GLU A 105 7.34 -2.84 9.78
CA GLU A 105 7.64 -4.08 9.07
C GLU A 105 6.58 -5.15 9.35
N ASP A 106 6.15 -5.24 10.59
CA ASP A 106 5.10 -6.17 10.98
C ASP A 106 3.78 -5.82 10.28
N ALA A 107 3.47 -4.53 10.17
CA ALA A 107 2.26 -4.08 9.49
C ALA A 107 2.26 -4.50 8.02
N LYS A 108 3.42 -4.49 7.38
CA LYS A 108 3.56 -4.83 5.96
C LYS A 108 3.82 -6.32 5.73
N LYS A 109 3.74 -7.12 6.76
CA LYS A 109 3.99 -8.56 6.64
C LYS A 109 3.08 -9.17 5.57
N GLY A 110 3.69 -9.92 4.67
CA GLY A 110 2.97 -10.54 3.57
C GLY A 110 2.88 -9.70 2.31
N ILE A 111 3.27 -8.42 2.41
CA ILE A 111 3.31 -7.54 1.25
C ILE A 111 4.75 -7.49 0.76
N VAL A 112 4.96 -7.95 -0.46
CA VAL A 112 6.29 -8.00 -1.06
C VAL A 112 6.32 -7.10 -2.28
N THR A 113 7.27 -6.16 -2.30
CA THR A 113 7.45 -5.31 -3.47
C THR A 113 8.38 -5.99 -4.47
N LEU A 114 8.33 -5.52 -5.70
CA LEU A 114 9.22 -6.03 -6.74
C LEU A 114 10.68 -5.84 -6.34
N GLU A 115 10.99 -4.72 -5.72
CA GLU A 115 12.34 -4.41 -5.27
C GLU A 115 12.78 -5.38 -4.16
N ASP A 116 11.91 -5.66 -3.20
CA ASP A 116 12.18 -6.62 -2.14
C ASP A 116 12.43 -8.01 -2.71
N PHE A 117 11.62 -8.42 -3.67
CA PHE A 117 11.76 -9.72 -4.30
C PHE A 117 13.09 -9.86 -5.02
N LYS A 118 13.45 -8.84 -5.78
CA LYS A 118 14.73 -8.83 -6.51
C LYS A 118 15.92 -8.86 -5.55
N SER A 119 15.85 -8.11 -4.46
CA SER A 119 16.92 -8.08 -3.46
C SER A 119 17.12 -9.45 -2.81
N HIS A 120 16.02 -10.13 -2.51
CA HIS A 120 16.07 -11.44 -1.87
C HIS A 120 16.73 -12.49 -2.77
N PHE A 121 16.48 -12.43 -4.05
CA PHE A 121 17.00 -13.43 -4.99
C PHE A 121 18.29 -13.02 -5.69
N ARG A 122 18.84 -11.88 -5.30
CA ARG A 122 20.01 -11.32 -5.96
C ARG A 122 21.29 -11.61 -5.16
N LYS A 123 21.43 -12.77 -4.68
CA LYS A 123 22.66 -13.11 -3.96
C LYS A 123 23.64 -13.82 -4.86
#